data_cdf058dbb075deffc9e721078c626f4e
#
_entry.id   cdf058dbb075deffc9e721078c626f4e
#
_cell.length_a   1.000
_cell.length_b   1.000
_cell.length_c   1.000
_cell.angle_alpha   90.00
_cell.angle_beta   90.00
_cell.angle_gamma   90.00
#
_symmetry.space_group_name_H-M   'P 1'
#
loop_
_entity.id
_entity.type
_entity.pdbx_description
1 polymer ?
#
loop_
_entity_poly.entity_id
_entity_poly.type
_entity_poly.pdbx_seq_one_letter_code
_entity_poly.pdbx_strand_id
1 'polypeptide(L)'
;MLPTTLSFPISRAPAAGLSRYQLVRAQSQALCAPLLPEDTVVQPTLDVSPPKWHLAHTTWFWETFLLREYVPGYQVFHPEYAYLFNSYYNSLGSRVNRADRGTLSRPALAEVQAYRAHVDAAMAGLLAKGSDLPPVFFELLELGLQHEQQHQELLATDIKYILSTSPLAPAYLPEDLATRRAEWAAGKELPGPDEPAPAATW
;
A
#
# COMPACT_ATOMS: atom_id res chain seq x y z
N MET A 1 -4.87 1.82 -37.35
CA MET A 1 -4.15 0.71 -36.73
C MET A 1 -3.79 1.15 -35.32
N LEU A 2 -4.48 0.63 -34.29
CA LEU A 2 -4.13 0.88 -32.89
C LEU A 2 -2.93 0.00 -32.54
N PRO A 3 -1.97 0.49 -31.73
CA PRO A 3 -0.80 -0.30 -31.35
C PRO A 3 -1.22 -1.48 -30.49
N THR A 4 -0.66 -2.63 -30.81
CA THR A 4 -0.80 -3.90 -30.10
C THR A 4 -0.49 -3.68 -28.61
N THR A 5 -1.45 -3.96 -27.77
CA THR A 5 -1.30 -3.99 -26.31
C THR A 5 -0.10 -4.88 -25.95
N LEU A 6 0.92 -4.31 -25.33
CA LEU A 6 2.01 -5.05 -24.72
C LEU A 6 1.44 -5.85 -23.55
N SER A 7 1.03 -7.07 -23.83
CA SER A 7 0.63 -8.04 -22.81
C SER A 7 1.92 -8.61 -22.22
N PHE A 8 2.31 -8.14 -21.06
CA PHE A 8 3.33 -8.85 -20.28
C PHE A 8 2.71 -10.15 -19.77
N PRO A 9 3.32 -11.31 -20.06
CA PRO A 9 2.76 -12.58 -19.59
C PRO A 9 2.86 -12.62 -18.06
N ILE A 10 1.71 -12.52 -17.39
CA ILE A 10 1.63 -12.74 -15.95
C ILE A 10 1.99 -14.21 -15.73
N SER A 11 3.05 -14.46 -14.97
CA SER A 11 3.39 -15.81 -14.57
C SER A 11 2.24 -16.39 -13.74
N ARG A 12 1.57 -17.42 -14.27
CA ARG A 12 0.50 -18.16 -13.56
C ARG A 12 1.05 -19.15 -12.53
N ALA A 13 2.35 -19.17 -12.33
CA ALA A 13 2.96 -19.99 -11.29
C ALA A 13 2.55 -19.46 -9.90
N PRO A 14 1.97 -20.27 -9.01
CA PRO A 14 1.48 -19.86 -7.70
C PRO A 14 2.54 -19.13 -6.86
N ALA A 15 3.75 -19.65 -6.85
CA ALA A 15 4.86 -19.07 -6.11
C ALA A 15 5.24 -17.66 -6.59
N ALA A 16 5.21 -17.40 -7.90
CA ALA A 16 5.56 -16.09 -8.45
C ALA A 16 4.49 -15.03 -8.12
N GLY A 17 3.21 -15.40 -8.19
CA GLY A 17 2.11 -14.51 -7.83
C GLY A 17 2.12 -14.14 -6.35
N LEU A 18 2.31 -15.13 -5.48
CA LEU A 18 2.40 -14.91 -4.04
C LEU A 18 3.60 -14.05 -3.66
N SER A 19 4.79 -14.35 -4.18
CA SER A 19 6.00 -13.58 -3.88
C SER A 19 5.87 -12.12 -4.32
N ARG A 20 5.29 -11.88 -5.49
CA ARG A 20 5.07 -10.53 -6.00
C ARG A 20 4.04 -9.75 -5.17
N TYR A 21 2.95 -10.41 -4.77
CA TYR A 21 1.97 -9.86 -3.84
C TYR A 21 2.62 -9.46 -2.51
N GLN A 22 3.34 -10.38 -1.88
CA GLN A 22 4.00 -10.14 -0.60
C GLN A 22 5.01 -8.98 -0.68
N LEU A 23 5.79 -8.89 -1.77
CA LEU A 23 6.74 -7.81 -1.98
C LEU A 23 6.05 -6.44 -2.03
N VAL A 24 4.99 -6.32 -2.83
CA VAL A 24 4.23 -5.06 -2.95
C VAL A 24 3.61 -4.68 -1.60
N ARG A 25 3.02 -5.64 -0.87
CA ARG A 25 2.45 -5.39 0.46
C ARG A 25 3.50 -4.95 1.49
N ALA A 26 4.65 -5.61 1.49
CA ALA A 26 5.77 -5.26 2.38
C ALA A 26 6.31 -3.86 2.10
N GLN A 27 6.36 -3.44 0.84
CA GLN A 27 6.84 -2.12 0.47
C GLN A 27 5.91 -0.99 0.98
N SER A 28 4.60 -1.18 0.93
CA SER A 28 3.64 -0.24 1.54
C SER A 28 3.84 -0.11 3.05
N GLN A 29 4.12 -1.21 3.73
CA GLN A 29 4.46 -1.22 5.15
C GLN A 29 5.78 -0.49 5.44
N ALA A 30 6.82 -0.77 4.64
CA ALA A 30 8.14 -0.17 4.79
C ALA A 30 8.10 1.36 4.66
N LEU A 31 7.28 1.89 3.74
CA LEU A 31 7.07 3.34 3.61
C LEU A 31 6.45 3.98 4.86
N CYS A 32 5.63 3.24 5.61
CA CYS A 32 5.01 3.76 6.83
C CYS A 32 5.80 3.46 8.11
N ALA A 33 6.76 2.53 8.06
CA ALA A 33 7.48 2.08 9.24
C ALA A 33 8.22 3.19 10.02
N PRO A 34 8.79 4.23 9.36
CA PRO A 34 9.44 5.32 10.08
C PRO A 34 8.48 6.31 10.77
N LEU A 35 7.18 6.24 10.48
CA LEU A 35 6.18 7.19 10.96
C LEU A 35 5.72 6.86 12.38
N LEU A 36 5.50 7.88 13.19
CA LEU A 36 4.73 7.75 14.42
C LEU A 36 3.24 7.52 14.08
N PRO A 37 2.48 6.85 14.96
CA PRO A 37 1.03 6.67 14.74
C PRO A 37 0.31 7.99 14.48
N GLU A 38 0.73 9.07 15.14
CA GLU A 38 0.20 10.43 14.99
C GLU A 38 0.40 11.00 13.59
N ASP A 39 1.54 10.71 12.94
CA ASP A 39 1.83 11.16 11.58
C ASP A 39 0.88 10.50 10.57
N THR A 40 0.40 9.29 10.88
CA THR A 40 -0.41 8.48 9.97
C THR A 40 -1.86 8.93 9.83
N VAL A 41 -2.32 9.89 10.64
CA VAL A 41 -3.71 10.38 10.66
C VAL A 41 -3.86 11.79 10.08
N VAL A 42 -2.77 12.49 9.81
CA VAL A 42 -2.78 13.89 9.38
C VAL A 42 -3.20 14.02 7.93
N GLN A 43 -4.06 15.00 7.65
CA GLN A 43 -4.48 15.43 6.31
C GLN A 43 -4.38 16.95 6.22
N PRO A 44 -3.26 17.52 5.80
CA PRO A 44 -3.06 18.97 5.79
C PRO A 44 -3.88 19.71 4.74
N THR A 45 -4.22 19.03 3.63
CA THR A 45 -5.02 19.56 2.52
C THR A 45 -5.93 18.49 1.93
N LEU A 46 -6.89 18.90 1.09
CA LEU A 46 -7.86 18.01 0.44
C LEU A 46 -7.22 16.98 -0.50
N ASP A 47 -6.05 17.29 -1.05
CA ASP A 47 -5.37 16.43 -2.02
C ASP A 47 -4.49 15.37 -1.38
N VAL A 48 -4.10 15.56 -0.13
CA VAL A 48 -3.35 14.62 0.68
C VAL A 48 -4.29 13.63 1.36
N SER A 49 -3.91 12.37 1.46
CA SER A 49 -4.61 11.39 2.28
C SER A 49 -3.71 10.88 3.40
N PRO A 50 -4.27 10.59 4.58
CA PRO A 50 -3.47 10.04 5.68
C PRO A 50 -2.81 8.71 5.31
N PRO A 51 -1.55 8.45 5.71
CA PRO A 51 -0.88 7.18 5.47
C PRO A 51 -1.70 5.95 5.94
N LYS A 52 -2.34 6.05 7.09
CA LYS A 52 -3.25 5.03 7.61
C LYS A 52 -4.40 4.72 6.62
N TRP A 53 -4.95 5.74 5.98
CA TRP A 53 -6.00 5.56 4.98
C TRP A 53 -5.49 4.82 3.75
N HIS A 54 -4.30 5.14 3.23
CA HIS A 54 -3.71 4.42 2.11
C HIS A 54 -3.52 2.93 2.40
N LEU A 55 -2.97 2.59 3.57
CA LEU A 55 -2.78 1.20 4.00
C LEU A 55 -4.10 0.43 4.05
N ALA A 56 -5.15 1.06 4.57
CA ALA A 56 -6.46 0.44 4.67
C ALA A 56 -7.17 0.36 3.32
N HIS A 57 -7.06 1.40 2.48
CA HIS A 57 -7.68 1.44 1.15
C HIS A 57 -7.13 0.37 0.21
N THR A 58 -5.82 0.20 0.14
CA THR A 58 -5.23 -0.88 -0.67
C THR A 58 -5.63 -2.26 -0.14
N THR A 59 -5.78 -2.41 1.17
CA THR A 59 -6.27 -3.65 1.78
C THR A 59 -7.74 -3.91 1.44
N TRP A 60 -8.58 -2.88 1.50
CA TRP A 60 -9.98 -2.93 1.08
C TRP A 60 -10.13 -3.38 -0.38
N PHE A 61 -9.25 -2.95 -1.27
CA PHE A 61 -9.24 -3.39 -2.66
C PHE A 61 -9.09 -4.91 -2.78
N TRP A 62 -8.09 -5.48 -2.11
CA TRP A 62 -7.84 -6.92 -2.11
C TRP A 62 -9.01 -7.72 -1.52
N GLU A 63 -9.56 -7.24 -0.41
CA GLU A 63 -10.72 -7.86 0.24
C GLU A 63 -11.94 -7.84 -0.67
N THR A 64 -12.24 -6.68 -1.26
CA THR A 64 -13.47 -6.44 -2.01
C THR A 64 -13.48 -7.16 -3.35
N PHE A 65 -12.41 -7.05 -4.12
CA PHE A 65 -12.39 -7.50 -5.51
C PHE A 65 -11.86 -8.93 -5.68
N LEU A 66 -11.07 -9.43 -4.74
CA LEU A 66 -10.50 -10.77 -4.85
C LEU A 66 -11.05 -11.74 -3.80
N LEU A 67 -10.98 -11.40 -2.51
CA LEU A 67 -11.35 -12.37 -1.47
C LEU A 67 -12.85 -12.64 -1.46
N ARG A 68 -13.67 -11.62 -1.51
CA ARG A 68 -15.15 -11.77 -1.50
C ARG A 68 -15.65 -12.51 -2.72
N GLU A 69 -14.97 -12.38 -3.86
CA GLU A 69 -15.36 -13.02 -5.12
C GLU A 69 -14.86 -14.46 -5.22
N TYR A 70 -13.60 -14.72 -4.81
CA TYR A 70 -12.93 -16.01 -5.09
C TYR A 70 -12.75 -16.92 -3.87
N VAL A 71 -13.14 -16.47 -2.67
CA VAL A 71 -13.10 -17.31 -1.45
C VAL A 71 -14.52 -17.56 -0.94
N PRO A 72 -15.08 -18.75 -1.19
CA PRO A 72 -16.44 -19.09 -0.71
C PRO A 72 -16.55 -18.93 0.81
N GLY A 73 -17.57 -18.21 1.25
CA GLY A 73 -17.82 -17.99 2.68
C GLY A 73 -16.83 -17.04 3.37
N TYR A 74 -16.06 -16.25 2.59
CA TYR A 74 -15.16 -15.27 3.17
C TYR A 74 -15.89 -14.32 4.13
N GLN A 75 -15.32 -14.14 5.31
CA GLN A 75 -15.83 -13.21 6.31
C GLN A 75 -15.02 -11.92 6.24
N VAL A 76 -15.69 -10.82 5.91
CA VAL A 76 -15.06 -9.49 5.89
C VAL A 76 -14.55 -9.14 7.29
N PHE A 77 -13.43 -8.46 7.36
CA PHE A 77 -12.81 -8.08 8.63
C PHE A 77 -13.73 -7.16 9.46
N HIS A 78 -14.33 -6.16 8.81
CA HIS A 78 -15.28 -5.25 9.46
C HIS A 78 -16.28 -4.71 8.43
N PRO A 79 -17.60 -4.73 8.70
CA PRO A 79 -18.63 -4.35 7.73
C PRO A 79 -18.52 -2.89 7.26
N GLU A 80 -18.13 -1.96 8.16
CA GLU A 80 -18.03 -0.54 7.84
C GLU A 80 -16.78 -0.18 7.03
N TYR A 81 -15.80 -1.09 6.86
CA TYR A 81 -14.57 -0.76 6.13
C TYR A 81 -14.82 -0.55 4.63
N ALA A 82 -15.91 -1.12 4.10
CA ALA A 82 -16.35 -0.81 2.74
C ALA A 82 -16.72 0.66 2.57
N TYR A 83 -17.37 1.27 3.57
CA TYR A 83 -17.67 2.70 3.57
C TYR A 83 -16.44 3.57 3.83
N LEU A 84 -15.62 3.21 4.82
CA LEU A 84 -14.47 4.02 5.26
C LEU A 84 -13.36 4.10 4.21
N PHE A 85 -13.12 3.01 3.47
CA PHE A 85 -11.95 2.86 2.62
C PHE A 85 -12.25 2.75 1.13
N ASN A 86 -13.52 2.80 0.70
CA ASN A 86 -13.87 3.00 -0.71
C ASN A 86 -13.44 4.41 -1.17
N SER A 87 -13.04 4.54 -2.44
CA SER A 87 -12.64 5.83 -3.04
C SER A 87 -13.55 6.23 -4.20
N TYR A 88 -13.28 5.76 -5.42
CA TYR A 88 -13.98 6.20 -6.63
C TYR A 88 -15.08 5.23 -7.11
N TYR A 89 -15.27 4.12 -6.42
CA TYR A 89 -16.18 3.07 -6.86
C TYR A 89 -17.62 3.35 -6.40
N ASN A 90 -18.29 4.29 -7.10
CA ASN A 90 -19.68 4.68 -6.78
C ASN A 90 -20.66 3.51 -6.85
N SER A 91 -20.37 2.50 -7.69
CA SER A 91 -21.16 1.27 -7.82
C SER A 91 -21.13 0.38 -6.56
N LEU A 92 -20.17 0.60 -5.68
CA LEU A 92 -20.01 -0.18 -4.44
C LEU A 92 -20.63 0.51 -3.21
N GLY A 93 -21.37 1.60 -3.42
CA GLY A 93 -22.08 2.30 -2.34
C GLY A 93 -21.47 3.63 -1.93
N SER A 94 -21.99 4.17 -0.81
CA SER A 94 -21.49 5.42 -0.23
C SER A 94 -20.08 5.27 0.33
N ARG A 95 -19.38 6.38 0.47
CA ARG A 95 -18.00 6.44 0.98
C ARG A 95 -17.76 7.70 1.79
N VAL A 96 -16.70 7.70 2.59
CA VAL A 96 -16.17 8.90 3.23
C VAL A 96 -15.66 9.86 2.15
N ASN A 97 -16.03 11.13 2.24
CA ASN A 97 -15.49 12.16 1.35
C ASN A 97 -13.97 12.25 1.50
N ARG A 98 -13.27 12.55 0.39
CA ARG A 98 -11.82 12.70 0.43
C ARG A 98 -11.36 13.74 1.45
N ALA A 99 -12.10 14.86 1.55
CA ALA A 99 -11.82 15.93 2.51
C ALA A 99 -11.89 15.51 3.98
N ASP A 100 -12.61 14.43 4.28
CA ASP A 100 -12.92 14.01 5.64
C ASP A 100 -12.03 12.84 6.11
N ARG A 101 -11.09 12.36 5.29
CA ARG A 101 -10.20 11.23 5.62
C ARG A 101 -9.35 11.50 6.85
N GLY A 102 -8.92 12.73 7.06
CA GLY A 102 -8.15 13.16 8.23
C GLY A 102 -8.96 13.25 9.54
N THR A 103 -10.29 13.19 9.45
CA THR A 103 -11.16 13.16 10.64
C THR A 103 -11.33 11.74 11.22
N LEU A 104 -10.89 10.72 10.47
CA LEU A 104 -11.01 9.32 10.86
C LEU A 104 -9.99 8.93 11.94
N SER A 105 -10.28 9.22 13.20
CA SER A 105 -9.45 8.75 14.31
C SER A 105 -9.51 7.22 14.48
N ARG A 106 -10.60 6.60 14.04
CA ARG A 106 -10.80 5.13 14.03
C ARG A 106 -11.06 4.63 12.61
N PRO A 107 -10.58 3.40 12.30
CA PRO A 107 -9.80 2.50 13.18
C PRO A 107 -8.42 3.08 13.55
N ALA A 108 -7.85 2.61 14.66
CA ALA A 108 -6.47 2.90 15.04
C ALA A 108 -5.49 2.27 14.02
N LEU A 109 -4.24 2.75 13.99
CA LEU A 109 -3.21 2.18 13.08
C LEU A 109 -3.03 0.67 13.33
N ALA A 110 -3.02 0.23 14.60
CA ALA A 110 -2.93 -1.19 14.95
C ALA A 110 -4.08 -2.03 14.40
N GLU A 111 -5.30 -1.49 14.37
CA GLU A 111 -6.46 -2.17 13.78
C GLU A 111 -6.33 -2.26 12.25
N VAL A 112 -5.80 -1.23 11.59
CA VAL A 112 -5.49 -1.28 10.16
C VAL A 112 -4.40 -2.32 9.86
N GLN A 113 -3.38 -2.43 10.71
CA GLN A 113 -2.37 -3.47 10.59
C GLN A 113 -2.95 -4.87 10.78
N ALA A 114 -3.85 -5.06 11.74
CA ALA A 114 -4.57 -6.33 11.93
C ALA A 114 -5.45 -6.65 10.71
N TYR A 115 -6.12 -5.65 10.14
CA TYR A 115 -6.88 -5.79 8.89
C TYR A 115 -5.99 -6.25 7.73
N ARG A 116 -4.83 -5.61 7.56
CA ARG A 116 -3.86 -6.01 6.54
C ARG A 116 -3.42 -7.46 6.72
N ALA A 117 -3.06 -7.85 7.94
CA ALA A 117 -2.63 -9.22 8.24
C ALA A 117 -3.72 -10.27 7.96
N HIS A 118 -4.99 -9.95 8.29
CA HIS A 118 -6.14 -10.82 8.00
C HIS A 118 -6.30 -11.05 6.49
N VAL A 119 -6.27 -9.98 5.71
CA VAL A 119 -6.39 -10.03 4.24
C VAL A 119 -5.20 -10.74 3.61
N ASP A 120 -3.98 -10.45 4.08
CA ASP A 120 -2.75 -11.07 3.56
C ASP A 120 -2.73 -12.59 3.79
N ALA A 121 -3.20 -13.04 4.94
CA ALA A 121 -3.33 -14.49 5.23
C ALA A 121 -4.34 -15.17 4.30
N ALA A 122 -5.50 -14.54 4.06
CA ALA A 122 -6.51 -15.06 3.15
C ALA A 122 -6.04 -15.06 1.69
N MET A 123 -5.35 -13.99 1.26
CA MET A 123 -4.76 -13.89 -0.08
C MET A 123 -3.67 -14.95 -0.31
N ALA A 124 -2.84 -15.24 0.69
CA ALA A 124 -1.85 -16.30 0.59
C ALA A 124 -2.52 -17.67 0.34
N GLY A 125 -3.59 -17.97 1.07
CA GLY A 125 -4.37 -19.19 0.85
C GLY A 125 -5.06 -19.25 -0.53
N LEU A 126 -5.53 -18.10 -1.03
CA LEU A 126 -6.15 -18.00 -2.36
C LEU A 126 -5.11 -18.20 -3.46
N LEU A 127 -3.97 -17.50 -3.38
CA LEU A 127 -2.89 -17.58 -4.38
C LEU A 127 -2.21 -18.96 -4.42
N ALA A 128 -2.25 -19.72 -3.33
CA ALA A 128 -1.76 -21.10 -3.31
C ALA A 128 -2.56 -22.04 -4.23
N LYS A 129 -3.80 -21.72 -4.62
CA LYS A 129 -4.61 -22.49 -5.57
C LYS A 129 -4.04 -22.43 -7.00
N GLY A 130 -3.25 -21.44 -7.32
CA GLY A 130 -2.50 -21.34 -8.57
C GLY A 130 -3.37 -21.40 -9.81
N SER A 131 -3.05 -22.36 -10.71
CA SER A 131 -3.71 -22.52 -12.01
C SER A 131 -5.20 -22.89 -11.94
N ASP A 132 -5.72 -23.25 -10.78
CA ASP A 132 -7.15 -23.56 -10.60
C ASP A 132 -8.03 -22.30 -10.61
N LEU A 133 -7.38 -21.11 -10.53
CA LEU A 133 -8.06 -19.82 -10.59
C LEU A 133 -8.32 -19.40 -12.06
N PRO A 134 -9.47 -18.75 -12.34
CA PRO A 134 -9.81 -18.33 -13.69
C PRO A 134 -8.89 -17.23 -14.21
N PRO A 135 -8.72 -17.08 -15.54
CA PRO A 135 -7.86 -16.04 -16.13
C PRO A 135 -8.16 -14.62 -15.64
N VAL A 136 -9.43 -14.27 -15.47
CA VAL A 136 -9.86 -12.94 -14.99
C VAL A 136 -9.35 -12.64 -13.57
N PHE A 137 -9.13 -13.66 -12.75
CA PHE A 137 -8.49 -13.48 -11.43
C PHE A 137 -7.09 -12.89 -11.57
N PHE A 138 -6.30 -13.37 -12.52
CA PHE A 138 -4.93 -12.88 -12.71
C PHE A 138 -4.89 -11.45 -13.28
N GLU A 139 -5.89 -11.07 -14.05
CA GLU A 139 -6.06 -9.68 -14.51
C GLU A 139 -6.38 -8.74 -13.32
N LEU A 140 -7.27 -9.17 -12.42
CA LEU A 140 -7.59 -8.44 -11.20
C LEU A 140 -6.41 -8.41 -10.21
N LEU A 141 -5.66 -9.50 -10.11
CA LEU A 141 -4.44 -9.57 -9.30
C LEU A 141 -3.43 -8.53 -9.80
N GLU A 142 -3.17 -8.48 -11.12
CA GLU A 142 -2.26 -7.50 -11.70
C GLU A 142 -2.76 -6.07 -11.47
N LEU A 143 -4.05 -5.82 -11.70
CA LEU A 143 -4.66 -4.52 -11.42
C LEU A 143 -4.46 -4.10 -9.96
N GLY A 144 -4.66 -5.02 -9.02
CA GLY A 144 -4.46 -4.77 -7.59
C GLY A 144 -3.02 -4.46 -7.22
N LEU A 145 -2.05 -5.17 -7.84
CA LEU A 145 -0.63 -4.88 -7.66
C LEU A 145 -0.28 -3.46 -8.14
N GLN A 146 -0.71 -3.10 -9.35
CA GLN A 146 -0.49 -1.77 -9.90
C GLN A 146 -1.20 -0.67 -9.09
N HIS A 147 -2.42 -0.95 -8.62
CA HIS A 147 -3.17 -0.05 -7.76
C HIS A 147 -2.45 0.22 -6.43
N GLU A 148 -1.92 -0.82 -5.77
CA GLU A 148 -1.18 -0.62 -4.52
C GLU A 148 0.16 0.09 -4.77
N GLN A 149 0.86 -0.21 -5.87
CA GLN A 149 2.08 0.51 -6.26
C GLN A 149 1.81 1.99 -6.58
N GLN A 150 0.71 2.32 -7.26
CA GLN A 150 0.28 3.71 -7.44
C GLN A 150 0.06 4.39 -6.07
N HIS A 151 -0.56 3.68 -5.13
CA HIS A 151 -0.74 4.19 -3.78
C HIS A 151 0.58 4.34 -3.00
N GLN A 152 1.62 3.59 -3.31
CA GLN A 152 2.97 3.80 -2.75
C GLN A 152 3.59 5.11 -3.23
N GLU A 153 3.43 5.47 -4.51
CA GLU A 153 3.86 6.76 -5.04
C GLU A 153 3.12 7.92 -4.37
N LEU A 154 1.79 7.83 -4.28
CA LEU A 154 0.98 8.83 -3.58
C LEU A 154 1.37 8.92 -2.09
N LEU A 155 1.56 7.78 -1.44
CA LEU A 155 1.94 7.71 -0.03
C LEU A 155 3.28 8.41 0.24
N ALA A 156 4.28 8.19 -0.62
CA ALA A 156 5.59 8.86 -0.50
C ALA A 156 5.44 10.39 -0.64
N THR A 157 4.61 10.85 -1.57
CA THR A 157 4.32 12.28 -1.77
C THR A 157 3.57 12.85 -0.57
N ASP A 158 2.56 12.15 -0.09
CA ASP A 158 1.70 12.59 1.01
C ASP A 158 2.47 12.64 2.33
N ILE A 159 3.29 11.63 2.63
CA ILE A 159 4.18 11.62 3.82
C ILE A 159 5.12 12.83 3.79
N LYS A 160 5.77 13.07 2.66
CA LYS A 160 6.67 14.21 2.51
C LYS A 160 5.95 15.53 2.78
N TYR A 161 4.75 15.70 2.26
CA TYR A 161 3.96 16.90 2.48
C TYR A 161 3.51 17.03 3.95
N ILE A 162 2.99 15.94 4.54
CA ILE A 162 2.55 15.91 5.95
C ILE A 162 3.67 16.34 6.88
N LEU A 163 4.84 15.73 6.76
CA LEU A 163 5.99 16.05 7.63
C LEU A 163 6.49 17.49 7.40
N SER A 164 6.38 18.01 6.17
CA SER A 164 6.82 19.38 5.85
C SER A 164 5.94 20.48 6.46
N THR A 165 4.69 20.15 6.84
CA THR A 165 3.77 21.12 7.45
C THR A 165 3.99 21.30 8.96
N SER A 166 4.76 20.41 9.60
CA SER A 166 5.05 20.52 11.02
C SER A 166 6.12 21.59 11.28
N PRO A 167 5.86 22.56 12.18
CA PRO A 167 6.88 23.55 12.58
C PRO A 167 8.13 22.92 13.21
N LEU A 168 8.03 21.68 13.72
CA LEU A 168 9.15 20.94 14.29
C LEU A 168 10.05 20.30 13.23
N ALA A 169 9.65 20.35 11.95
CA ALA A 169 10.37 19.80 10.81
C ALA A 169 10.88 18.34 11.05
N PRO A 170 9.98 17.40 11.41
CA PRO A 170 10.40 16.03 11.70
C PRO A 170 11.04 15.41 10.46
N ALA A 171 12.16 14.72 10.65
CA ALA A 171 12.82 14.00 9.58
C ALA A 171 12.15 12.61 9.39
N TYR A 172 11.92 12.23 8.15
CA TYR A 172 11.36 10.91 7.83
C TYR A 172 12.27 9.76 8.26
N LEU A 173 13.59 9.92 8.05
CA LEU A 173 14.64 8.98 8.47
C LEU A 173 15.72 9.77 9.24
N PRO A 174 15.54 10.03 10.54
CA PRO A 174 16.43 10.94 11.29
C PRO A 174 17.89 10.50 11.32
N GLU A 175 18.15 9.22 11.52
CA GLU A 175 19.50 8.66 11.61
C GLU A 175 20.20 8.61 10.24
N ASP A 176 19.47 8.26 9.21
CA ASP A 176 19.99 8.16 7.84
C ASP A 176 20.33 9.55 7.27
N LEU A 177 19.54 10.58 7.58
CA LEU A 177 19.79 11.95 7.13
C LEU A 177 21.07 12.54 7.73
N ALA A 178 21.39 12.28 8.99
CA ALA A 178 22.63 12.72 9.59
C ALA A 178 23.83 12.04 8.94
N THR A 179 23.76 10.75 8.72
CA THR A 179 24.78 9.94 8.06
C THR A 179 24.96 10.37 6.60
N ARG A 180 23.90 10.50 5.83
CA ARG A 180 23.96 10.95 4.42
C ARG A 180 24.48 12.38 4.27
N ARG A 181 24.10 13.29 5.17
CA ARG A 181 24.68 14.65 5.18
C ARG A 181 26.17 14.65 5.45
N ALA A 182 26.63 13.82 6.39
CA ALA A 182 28.04 13.66 6.69
C ALA A 182 28.80 13.02 5.52
N GLU A 183 28.25 12.01 4.87
CA GLU A 183 28.81 11.37 3.69
C GLU A 183 28.88 12.31 2.49
N TRP A 184 27.83 13.09 2.25
CA TRP A 184 27.80 14.09 1.18
C TRP A 184 28.80 15.23 1.44
N ALA A 185 28.87 15.70 2.68
CA ALA A 185 29.87 16.70 3.07
C ALA A 185 31.30 16.18 2.96
N ALA A 186 31.51 14.88 3.12
CA ALA A 186 32.79 14.20 2.92
C ALA A 186 33.11 13.88 1.44
N GLY A 187 32.25 14.26 0.48
CA GLY A 187 32.43 14.01 -0.94
C GLY A 187 32.26 12.54 -1.36
N LYS A 188 31.58 11.74 -0.55
CA LYS A 188 31.26 10.37 -0.91
C LYS A 188 30.17 10.36 -1.98
N GLU A 189 30.43 9.74 -3.13
CA GLU A 189 29.42 9.56 -4.17
C GLU A 189 28.30 8.66 -3.63
N LEU A 190 27.04 9.02 -3.93
CA LEU A 190 25.90 8.15 -3.68
C LEU A 190 26.06 6.87 -4.49
N PRO A 191 25.69 5.69 -3.92
CA PRO A 191 25.69 4.45 -4.70
C PRO A 191 24.87 4.64 -5.98
N GLY A 192 25.44 4.21 -7.09
CA GLY A 192 24.80 4.28 -8.40
C GLY A 192 23.48 3.48 -8.40
N PRO A 193 22.59 3.73 -9.38
CA PRO A 193 21.31 3.04 -9.48
C PRO A 193 21.43 1.51 -9.62
N ASP A 194 22.62 1.01 -9.93
CA ASP A 194 22.92 -0.42 -10.13
C ASP A 194 23.59 -1.09 -8.91
N GLU A 195 23.88 -0.36 -7.85
CA GLU A 195 24.39 -0.99 -6.62
C GLU A 195 23.24 -1.60 -5.80
N PRO A 196 23.33 -2.88 -5.40
CA PRO A 196 22.32 -3.50 -4.58
C PRO A 196 22.23 -2.74 -3.24
N ALA A 197 21.01 -2.37 -2.84
CA ALA A 197 20.77 -1.78 -1.54
C ALA A 197 21.37 -2.67 -0.44
N PRO A 198 22.06 -2.10 0.58
CA PRO A 198 22.60 -2.88 1.66
C PRO A 198 21.48 -3.71 2.30
N ALA A 199 21.74 -5.00 2.50
CA ALA A 199 20.79 -5.92 3.10
C ALA A 199 20.27 -5.30 4.42
N ALA A 200 18.97 -5.07 4.50
CA ALA A 200 18.35 -4.63 5.74
C ALA A 200 18.56 -5.73 6.78
N THR A 201 19.42 -5.47 7.75
CA THR A 201 19.50 -6.29 8.96
C THR A 201 18.30 -5.95 9.83
N TRP A 202 17.35 -6.90 9.88
CA TRP A 202 16.19 -6.87 10.76
C TRP A 202 16.55 -7.31 12.17
#